data_cbb0d0a72250f046bc9c3eacfaee4874
#
_entry.id   cbb0d0a72250f046bc9c3eacfaee4874
#
_cell.length_a   1.000
_cell.length_b   1.000
_cell.length_c   1.000
_cell.angle_alpha   90.00
_cell.angle_beta   90.00
_cell.angle_gamma   90.00
#
_symmetry.space_group_name_H-M   'P 1'
#
loop_
_entity.id
_entity.type
_entity.pdbx_description
1 polymer ?
#
loop_
_entity_poly.entity_id
_entity_poly.type
_entity_poly.pdbx_seq_one_letter_code
_entity_poly.pdbx_strand_id
1 'polypeptide(L)'
;MPDFQNPAAFLLLIMIPLLFIFRKAGIFSRPSFIVTLSDWNGKNFQWRKPARRFASVLSKAFVIAGYVIVVVAFSEPILYRQERVYTSRGTDIVFVVDISPSMAAKDMGSFTRLETAKTSIKKLVESNPGATFGVVAMGEDAAIIIPPTIDQKIFAERLDSISIGQLGNGTAIGTGVATAVFHLAGSAAPKKCIVLLTDGENNSGAIHPETAAELAKRNNVALYVLGIGTNGSVPLEYTDPVTGKNYSGYLNSSYSEEALRKLAVAGEGRFFEIKSLNDFNLALSMIVNSQSIVQTYHSKTVSCDYYDKLLFAAGILFVLSWCVKRIFLKEAI
;
A
#
# COMPACT_ATOMS: atom_id res chain seq x y z
N MET A 1 -16.39 12.58 16.64
CA MET A 1 -17.82 12.91 16.41
C MET A 1 -17.92 13.41 14.97
N PRO A 2 -19.00 13.13 14.24
CA PRO A 2 -19.17 13.77 12.93
C PRO A 2 -19.31 15.29 13.13
N ASP A 3 -18.57 16.03 12.34
CA ASP A 3 -18.67 17.48 12.28
C ASP A 3 -19.41 17.85 10.99
N PHE A 4 -20.12 19.02 10.98
CA PHE A 4 -20.93 19.42 9.86
C PHE A 4 -20.40 20.74 9.32
N GLN A 5 -19.97 20.78 8.05
CA GLN A 5 -19.50 22.04 7.45
C GLN A 5 -20.61 23.08 7.33
N ASN A 6 -21.82 22.64 6.97
CA ASN A 6 -22.97 23.53 6.74
C ASN A 6 -24.14 23.22 7.68
N PRO A 7 -24.06 23.55 8.99
CA PRO A 7 -25.16 23.28 9.93
C PRO A 7 -26.44 24.03 9.61
N ALA A 8 -26.34 25.13 8.87
CA ALA A 8 -27.52 25.90 8.41
C ALA A 8 -28.45 25.08 7.49
N ALA A 9 -27.93 24.00 6.85
CA ALA A 9 -28.76 23.12 6.02
C ALA A 9 -29.89 22.45 6.83
N PHE A 10 -29.73 22.24 8.12
CA PHE A 10 -30.80 21.69 8.96
C PHE A 10 -32.03 22.57 9.06
N LEU A 11 -31.93 23.88 8.75
CA LEU A 11 -33.10 24.76 8.66
C LEU A 11 -34.09 24.31 7.57
N LEU A 12 -33.60 23.59 6.55
CA LEU A 12 -34.50 23.02 5.53
C LEU A 12 -35.46 21.96 6.10
N LEU A 13 -35.15 21.34 7.24
CA LEU A 13 -36.07 20.43 7.90
C LEU A 13 -37.37 21.11 8.37
N ILE A 14 -37.34 22.42 8.63
CA ILE A 14 -38.52 23.22 8.99
C ILE A 14 -39.54 23.22 7.86
N MET A 15 -39.13 23.00 6.62
CA MET A 15 -40.02 22.94 5.46
C MET A 15 -41.03 21.78 5.55
N ILE A 16 -40.68 20.67 6.24
CA ILE A 16 -41.60 19.54 6.41
C ILE A 16 -42.87 19.93 7.21
N PRO A 17 -42.73 20.44 8.46
CA PRO A 17 -43.93 20.88 9.22
C PRO A 17 -44.63 22.06 8.55
N LEU A 18 -43.92 22.95 7.90
CA LEU A 18 -44.50 24.10 7.18
C LEU A 18 -45.42 23.64 6.03
N LEU A 19 -44.96 22.65 5.22
CA LEU A 19 -45.79 22.05 4.17
C LEU A 19 -47.05 21.37 4.74
N PHE A 20 -46.92 20.75 5.93
CA PHE A 20 -48.07 20.13 6.61
C PHE A 20 -49.08 21.16 7.10
N ILE A 21 -48.62 22.30 7.61
CA ILE A 21 -49.47 23.43 8.06
C ILE A 21 -50.17 24.05 6.84
N PHE A 22 -49.46 24.36 5.76
CA PHE A 22 -50.06 24.92 4.55
C PHE A 22 -51.11 24.02 3.92
N ARG A 23 -50.88 22.70 3.95
CA ARG A 23 -51.86 21.72 3.51
C ARG A 23 -53.11 21.74 4.42
N LYS A 24 -52.95 21.86 5.74
CA LYS A 24 -54.06 21.92 6.69
C LYS A 24 -54.83 23.24 6.57
N ALA A 25 -54.13 24.34 6.24
CA ALA A 25 -54.72 25.65 6.00
C ALA A 25 -55.43 25.73 4.64
N GLY A 26 -55.43 24.67 3.82
CA GLY A 26 -56.16 24.68 2.55
C GLY A 26 -55.46 25.41 1.38
N ILE A 27 -54.24 25.91 1.59
CA ILE A 27 -53.47 26.63 0.54
C ILE A 27 -53.13 25.70 -0.62
N PHE A 28 -52.87 24.43 -0.33
CA PHE A 28 -52.70 23.35 -1.31
C PHE A 28 -53.90 22.39 -1.31
N SER A 29 -55.07 22.87 -1.82
CA SER A 29 -56.24 22.00 -2.02
C SER A 29 -56.08 21.19 -3.31
N ARG A 30 -56.21 19.89 -3.22
CA ARG A 30 -56.43 19.07 -4.44
C ARG A 30 -57.83 19.36 -4.95
N PRO A 31 -58.03 19.67 -6.22
CA PRO A 31 -59.37 19.74 -6.81
C PRO A 31 -60.02 18.33 -6.64
N SER A 32 -60.98 18.22 -5.76
CA SER A 32 -61.77 17.03 -5.58
C SER A 32 -63.08 17.18 -6.41
N PHE A 33 -63.14 16.39 -7.47
CA PHE A 33 -64.42 16.27 -8.18
C PHE A 33 -65.30 15.31 -7.38
N ILE A 34 -66.45 15.80 -6.90
CA ILE A 34 -67.44 15.00 -6.23
C ILE A 34 -68.24 14.29 -7.36
N VAL A 35 -67.93 13.02 -7.58
CA VAL A 35 -68.72 12.16 -8.46
C VAL A 35 -69.84 11.55 -7.58
N THR A 36 -71.05 12.07 -7.67
CA THR A 36 -72.23 11.50 -7.04
C THR A 36 -72.76 10.39 -7.94
N LEU A 37 -72.52 9.13 -7.54
CA LEU A 37 -73.15 7.94 -8.15
C LEU A 37 -74.48 7.73 -7.45
N SER A 38 -75.50 8.51 -7.83
CA SER A 38 -76.82 8.52 -7.14
C SER A 38 -77.67 7.29 -7.40
N ASP A 39 -77.35 6.46 -8.38
CA ASP A 39 -78.27 5.39 -8.87
C ASP A 39 -77.90 3.95 -8.52
N TRP A 40 -77.05 3.74 -7.55
CA TRP A 40 -76.68 2.37 -7.15
C TRP A 40 -77.31 1.99 -5.81
N ASN A 41 -78.60 1.68 -5.80
CA ASN A 41 -79.35 0.98 -4.72
C ASN A 41 -78.88 1.31 -3.28
N GLY A 42 -78.59 2.56 -2.94
CA GLY A 42 -78.34 3.03 -1.59
C GLY A 42 -77.16 2.39 -0.84
N LYS A 43 -76.33 1.62 -1.47
CA LYS A 43 -75.14 1.00 -0.84
C LYS A 43 -73.92 1.88 -1.04
N ASN A 44 -73.44 2.49 0.05
CA ASN A 44 -72.21 3.24 0.07
C ASN A 44 -71.03 2.37 -0.39
N PHE A 45 -70.39 2.71 -1.49
CA PHE A 45 -69.23 1.99 -2.03
C PHE A 45 -68.00 2.28 -1.15
N GLN A 46 -67.74 1.44 -0.14
CA GLN A 46 -66.57 1.54 0.70
C GLN A 46 -65.42 0.72 0.15
N TRP A 47 -64.47 1.39 -0.49
CA TRP A 47 -63.22 0.74 -0.92
C TRP A 47 -62.29 0.53 0.28
N ARG A 48 -62.51 -0.52 1.06
CA ARG A 48 -61.61 -0.94 2.12
C ARG A 48 -60.53 -1.86 1.53
N LYS A 49 -59.40 -1.30 1.07
CA LYS A 49 -58.20 -2.08 0.76
C LYS A 49 -57.10 -1.64 1.74
N PRO A 50 -56.90 -2.32 2.89
CA PRO A 50 -55.91 -1.98 3.89
C PRO A 50 -54.49 -1.97 3.28
N ALA A 51 -54.19 -2.85 2.34
CA ALA A 51 -52.91 -2.91 1.61
C ALA A 51 -52.56 -1.61 0.84
N ARG A 52 -53.60 -0.97 0.20
CA ARG A 52 -53.34 0.31 -0.48
C ARG A 52 -53.08 1.47 0.49
N ARG A 53 -53.75 1.49 1.65
CA ARG A 53 -53.47 2.47 2.70
C ARG A 53 -52.05 2.31 3.19
N PHE A 54 -51.63 1.08 3.48
CA PHE A 54 -50.25 0.79 3.91
C PHE A 54 -49.23 1.25 2.87
N ALA A 55 -49.43 0.86 1.60
CA ALA A 55 -48.54 1.27 0.51
C ALA A 55 -48.46 2.80 0.36
N SER A 56 -49.56 3.55 0.54
CA SER A 56 -49.57 5.00 0.49
C SER A 56 -48.82 5.64 1.66
N VAL A 57 -48.95 5.07 2.86
CA VAL A 57 -48.18 5.54 4.04
C VAL A 57 -46.69 5.26 3.86
N LEU A 58 -46.35 4.05 3.40
CA LEU A 58 -44.98 3.63 3.14
C LEU A 58 -44.29 4.52 2.11
N SER A 59 -44.98 4.80 0.99
CA SER A 59 -44.45 5.70 -0.05
C SER A 59 -44.18 7.12 0.50
N LYS A 60 -45.08 7.66 1.34
CA LYS A 60 -44.85 8.98 1.98
C LYS A 60 -43.67 8.93 2.96
N ALA A 61 -43.55 7.83 3.71
CA ALA A 61 -42.43 7.65 4.64
C ALA A 61 -41.09 7.63 3.89
N PHE A 62 -41.02 6.96 2.73
CA PHE A 62 -39.81 6.95 1.90
C PHE A 62 -39.45 8.34 1.36
N VAL A 63 -40.42 9.14 0.94
CA VAL A 63 -40.18 10.52 0.50
C VAL A 63 -39.65 11.39 1.64
N ILE A 64 -40.26 11.31 2.81
CA ILE A 64 -39.81 12.08 3.98
C ILE A 64 -38.44 11.66 4.42
N ALA A 65 -38.17 10.33 4.50
CA ALA A 65 -36.87 9.80 4.86
C ALA A 65 -35.79 10.21 3.82
N GLY A 66 -36.11 10.09 2.52
CA GLY A 66 -35.22 10.55 1.47
C GLY A 66 -34.89 12.03 1.57
N TYR A 67 -35.91 12.87 1.85
CA TYR A 67 -35.70 14.31 2.04
C TYR A 67 -34.79 14.61 3.27
N VAL A 68 -35.02 13.92 4.38
CA VAL A 68 -34.18 14.08 5.59
C VAL A 68 -32.72 13.71 5.27
N ILE A 69 -32.50 12.61 4.56
CA ILE A 69 -31.15 12.19 4.16
C ILE A 69 -30.51 13.22 3.21
N VAL A 70 -31.27 13.80 2.28
CA VAL A 70 -30.76 14.89 1.42
C VAL A 70 -30.34 16.10 2.27
N VAL A 71 -31.12 16.50 3.24
CA VAL A 71 -30.76 17.62 4.13
C VAL A 71 -29.51 17.31 4.93
N VAL A 72 -29.38 16.07 5.43
CA VAL A 72 -28.16 15.63 6.12
C VAL A 72 -26.96 15.60 5.14
N ALA A 73 -27.16 15.21 3.89
CA ALA A 73 -26.10 15.26 2.87
C ALA A 73 -25.66 16.71 2.60
N PHE A 74 -26.62 17.65 2.51
CA PHE A 74 -26.33 19.08 2.35
C PHE A 74 -25.63 19.73 3.55
N SER A 75 -25.73 19.12 4.72
CA SER A 75 -24.95 19.58 5.89
C SER A 75 -23.48 19.18 5.84
N GLU A 76 -23.06 18.43 4.79
CA GLU A 76 -21.68 17.97 4.55
C GLU A 76 -21.05 17.34 5.80
N PRO A 77 -21.51 16.15 6.21
CA PRO A 77 -20.95 15.46 7.36
C PRO A 77 -19.53 14.99 7.07
N ILE A 78 -18.57 15.43 7.90
CA ILE A 78 -17.17 15.07 7.81
C ILE A 78 -16.83 14.14 8.95
N LEU A 79 -16.15 13.04 8.62
CA LEU A 79 -15.48 12.20 9.59
C LEU A 79 -13.98 12.45 9.51
N TYR A 80 -13.40 12.86 10.62
CA TYR A 80 -11.97 13.04 10.75
C TYR A 80 -11.30 11.68 11.00
N ARG A 81 -10.40 11.29 10.09
CA ARG A 81 -9.52 10.15 10.27
C ARG A 81 -8.13 10.65 10.56
N GLN A 82 -7.52 10.14 11.62
CA GLN A 82 -6.12 10.42 11.89
C GLN A 82 -5.25 9.47 11.08
N GLU A 83 -4.50 10.00 10.14
CA GLU A 83 -3.45 9.28 9.43
C GLU A 83 -2.10 9.63 10.03
N ARG A 84 -1.28 8.60 10.30
CA ARG A 84 0.09 8.80 10.75
C ARG A 84 0.95 9.15 9.55
N VAL A 85 1.38 10.40 9.46
CA VAL A 85 2.36 10.84 8.46
C VAL A 85 3.73 10.84 9.14
N TYR A 86 4.59 9.95 8.71
CA TYR A 86 5.96 9.89 9.22
C TYR A 86 6.76 11.06 8.66
N THR A 87 7.26 11.93 9.54
CA THR A 87 7.92 13.20 9.18
C THR A 87 9.43 13.16 9.29
N SER A 88 9.99 12.20 10.04
CA SER A 88 11.43 12.00 10.04
C SER A 88 11.79 10.74 9.27
N ARG A 89 12.73 10.87 8.36
CA ARG A 89 13.45 9.73 7.80
C ARG A 89 14.24 9.11 8.96
N GLY A 90 13.74 8.01 9.51
CA GLY A 90 14.37 7.36 10.66
C GLY A 90 15.70 6.75 10.28
N THR A 91 15.74 5.99 9.21
CA THR A 91 16.93 5.27 8.72
C THR A 91 16.83 5.12 7.21
N ASP A 92 17.91 5.38 6.51
CA ASP A 92 18.04 5.05 5.09
C ASP A 92 18.85 3.77 4.93
N ILE A 93 18.26 2.78 4.29
CA ILE A 93 18.85 1.47 4.07
C ILE A 93 18.95 1.22 2.57
N VAL A 94 20.17 0.96 2.08
CA VAL A 94 20.41 0.57 0.70
C VAL A 94 20.88 -0.87 0.65
N PHE A 95 20.13 -1.72 -0.03
CA PHE A 95 20.54 -3.08 -0.32
C PHE A 95 21.47 -3.08 -1.54
N VAL A 96 22.62 -3.72 -1.41
CA VAL A 96 23.50 -4.03 -2.54
C VAL A 96 23.33 -5.51 -2.81
N VAL A 97 22.65 -5.84 -3.90
CA VAL A 97 22.23 -7.18 -4.23
C VAL A 97 23.09 -7.72 -5.37
N ASP A 98 23.77 -8.80 -5.11
CA ASP A 98 24.49 -9.57 -6.10
C ASP A 98 23.49 -10.23 -7.07
N ILE A 99 23.70 -10.02 -8.38
CA ILE A 99 22.92 -10.63 -9.45
C ILE A 99 23.78 -11.44 -10.42
N SER A 100 24.98 -11.80 -9.97
CA SER A 100 25.86 -12.71 -10.71
C SER A 100 25.23 -14.11 -10.89
N PRO A 101 25.72 -14.91 -11.86
CA PRO A 101 25.17 -16.24 -12.12
C PRO A 101 25.12 -17.17 -10.91
N SER A 102 26.05 -17.03 -9.96
CA SER A 102 26.09 -17.83 -8.72
C SER A 102 24.84 -17.65 -7.83
N MET A 103 24.17 -16.50 -7.94
CA MET A 103 22.91 -16.23 -7.24
C MET A 103 21.71 -17.02 -7.80
N ALA A 104 21.89 -17.75 -8.91
CA ALA A 104 20.91 -18.72 -9.42
C ALA A 104 20.97 -20.08 -8.70
N ALA A 105 21.97 -20.30 -7.84
CA ALA A 105 22.10 -21.53 -7.09
C ALA A 105 20.87 -21.79 -6.20
N LYS A 106 20.45 -23.08 -6.16
CA LYS A 106 19.28 -23.55 -5.39
C LYS A 106 19.74 -24.34 -4.16
N ASP A 107 20.42 -23.68 -3.23
CA ASP A 107 20.90 -24.25 -1.98
C ASP A 107 20.10 -23.80 -0.74
N MET A 108 19.08 -22.99 -0.95
CA MET A 108 18.18 -22.48 0.11
C MET A 108 16.77 -23.09 0.04
N GLY A 109 16.64 -24.32 -0.43
CA GLY A 109 15.36 -25.00 -0.65
C GLY A 109 14.93 -24.99 -2.10
N SER A 110 13.66 -24.64 -2.38
CA SER A 110 13.11 -24.62 -3.75
C SER A 110 13.35 -23.31 -4.51
N PHE A 111 13.87 -22.30 -3.84
CA PHE A 111 14.11 -20.96 -4.42
C PHE A 111 15.60 -20.75 -4.71
N THR A 112 15.89 -19.87 -5.67
CA THR A 112 17.25 -19.39 -5.90
C THR A 112 17.68 -18.44 -4.77
N ARG A 113 18.99 -18.22 -4.62
CA ARG A 113 19.54 -17.25 -3.66
C ARG A 113 18.95 -15.86 -3.88
N LEU A 114 18.83 -15.43 -5.16
CA LEU A 114 18.25 -14.13 -5.51
C LEU A 114 16.75 -14.04 -5.16
N GLU A 115 15.96 -15.07 -5.43
CA GLU A 115 14.53 -15.09 -5.08
C GLU A 115 14.33 -15.05 -3.56
N THR A 116 15.15 -15.77 -2.82
CA THR A 116 15.14 -15.73 -1.34
C THR A 116 15.47 -14.34 -0.83
N ALA A 117 16.49 -13.69 -1.41
CA ALA A 117 16.86 -12.31 -1.07
C ALA A 117 15.70 -11.32 -1.35
N LYS A 118 15.12 -11.38 -2.55
CA LYS A 118 13.98 -10.51 -2.92
C LYS A 118 12.79 -10.68 -1.98
N THR A 119 12.43 -11.93 -1.68
CA THR A 119 11.30 -12.23 -0.78
C THR A 119 11.53 -11.66 0.62
N SER A 120 12.74 -11.82 1.16
CA SER A 120 13.09 -11.32 2.48
C SER A 120 13.15 -9.79 2.54
N ILE A 121 13.69 -9.15 1.49
CA ILE A 121 13.74 -7.69 1.38
C ILE A 121 12.32 -7.13 1.32
N LYS A 122 11.41 -7.69 0.51
CA LYS A 122 10.01 -7.24 0.44
C LYS A 122 9.34 -7.30 1.80
N LYS A 123 9.44 -8.44 2.47
CA LYS A 123 8.85 -8.63 3.81
C LYS A 123 9.37 -7.61 4.82
N LEU A 124 10.66 -7.29 4.75
CA LEU A 124 11.26 -6.27 5.61
C LEU A 124 10.70 -4.88 5.32
N VAL A 125 10.62 -4.50 4.05
CA VAL A 125 10.10 -3.19 3.60
C VAL A 125 8.65 -3.01 4.03
N GLU A 126 7.81 -4.02 3.82
CA GLU A 126 6.40 -4.02 4.25
C GLU A 126 6.24 -3.86 5.77
N SER A 127 7.17 -4.45 6.54
CA SER A 127 7.14 -4.38 8.01
C SER A 127 7.66 -3.04 8.57
N ASN A 128 8.30 -2.20 7.74
CA ASN A 128 8.97 -0.98 8.18
C ASN A 128 8.58 0.26 7.35
N PRO A 129 7.33 0.71 7.41
CA PRO A 129 6.80 1.77 6.54
C PRO A 129 7.42 3.16 6.76
N GLY A 130 8.19 3.34 7.82
CA GLY A 130 8.83 4.63 8.14
C GLY A 130 10.31 4.73 7.78
N ALA A 131 10.90 3.66 7.23
CA ALA A 131 12.28 3.66 6.75
C ALA A 131 12.30 3.93 5.23
N THR A 132 13.42 4.47 4.77
CA THR A 132 13.69 4.67 3.35
C THR A 132 14.53 3.51 2.84
N PHE A 133 14.12 2.90 1.75
CA PHE A 133 14.81 1.76 1.16
C PHE A 133 15.26 2.05 -0.27
N GLY A 134 16.47 1.61 -0.61
CA GLY A 134 17.01 1.65 -1.96
C GLY A 134 17.64 0.31 -2.35
N VAL A 135 17.87 0.08 -3.65
CA VAL A 135 18.54 -1.13 -4.16
C VAL A 135 19.56 -0.76 -5.22
N VAL A 136 20.78 -1.21 -5.03
CA VAL A 136 21.84 -1.29 -6.02
C VAL A 136 21.97 -2.74 -6.43
N ALA A 137 21.87 -3.03 -7.72
CA ALA A 137 22.24 -4.34 -8.26
C ALA A 137 23.72 -4.31 -8.63
N MET A 138 24.44 -5.39 -8.36
CA MET A 138 25.83 -5.57 -8.75
C MET A 138 26.02 -6.87 -9.51
N GLY A 139 26.78 -6.79 -10.57
CA GLY A 139 27.26 -7.86 -11.40
C GLY A 139 28.72 -7.55 -11.77
N GLU A 140 29.09 -7.63 -13.04
CA GLU A 140 30.37 -7.14 -13.56
C GLU A 140 30.55 -5.63 -13.33
N ASP A 141 29.42 -4.89 -13.35
CA ASP A 141 29.31 -3.49 -12.96
C ASP A 141 28.20 -3.34 -11.92
N ALA A 142 27.95 -2.11 -11.45
CA ALA A 142 26.91 -1.83 -10.46
C ALA A 142 26.03 -0.66 -10.90
N ALA A 143 24.72 -0.82 -10.69
CA ALA A 143 23.73 0.22 -11.00
C ALA A 143 22.71 0.38 -9.90
N ILE A 144 22.28 1.64 -9.66
CA ILE A 144 21.14 1.91 -8.81
C ILE A 144 19.85 1.54 -9.55
N ILE A 145 19.12 0.58 -9.03
CA ILE A 145 17.83 0.17 -9.60
C ILE A 145 16.68 0.91 -8.93
N ILE A 146 16.81 1.09 -7.61
CA ILE A 146 15.81 1.77 -6.80
C ILE A 146 16.54 2.82 -5.96
N PRO A 147 16.40 4.12 -6.28
CA PRO A 147 16.88 5.18 -5.40
C PRO A 147 16.17 5.10 -4.05
N PRO A 148 16.79 5.55 -2.94
CA PRO A 148 16.16 5.55 -1.63
C PRO A 148 14.76 6.19 -1.67
N THR A 149 13.74 5.38 -1.38
CA THR A 149 12.32 5.77 -1.44
C THR A 149 11.53 5.22 -0.25
N ILE A 150 10.45 5.90 0.10
CA ILE A 150 9.45 5.43 1.07
C ILE A 150 8.26 4.72 0.39
N ASP A 151 8.17 4.79 -0.94
CA ASP A 151 7.09 4.17 -1.70
C ASP A 151 7.34 2.66 -1.84
N GLN A 152 6.66 1.90 -0.99
CA GLN A 152 6.78 0.44 -0.94
C GLN A 152 6.26 -0.25 -2.20
N LYS A 153 5.28 0.33 -2.88
CA LYS A 153 4.70 -0.26 -4.09
C LYS A 153 5.68 -0.19 -5.26
N ILE A 154 6.21 0.99 -5.52
CA ILE A 154 7.24 1.20 -6.56
C ILE A 154 8.48 0.37 -6.23
N PHE A 155 8.85 0.29 -4.94
CA PHE A 155 9.98 -0.52 -4.50
C PHE A 155 9.78 -2.00 -4.85
N ALA A 156 8.62 -2.59 -4.53
CA ALA A 156 8.33 -3.98 -4.78
C ALA A 156 8.30 -4.31 -6.28
N GLU A 157 7.65 -3.47 -7.09
CA GLU A 157 7.57 -3.65 -8.55
C GLU A 157 8.97 -3.63 -9.21
N ARG A 158 9.82 -2.69 -8.81
CA ARG A 158 11.18 -2.59 -9.35
C ARG A 158 12.12 -3.69 -8.84
N LEU A 159 11.97 -4.12 -7.59
CA LEU A 159 12.74 -5.24 -7.05
C LEU A 159 12.45 -6.53 -7.82
N ASP A 160 11.20 -6.74 -8.24
CA ASP A 160 10.82 -7.91 -9.06
C ASP A 160 11.48 -7.90 -10.44
N SER A 161 11.70 -6.74 -11.02
CA SER A 161 12.30 -6.62 -12.34
C SER A 161 13.80 -6.97 -12.41
N ILE A 162 14.47 -7.10 -11.25
CA ILE A 162 15.88 -7.48 -11.20
C ILE A 162 16.02 -8.95 -11.61
N SER A 163 16.95 -9.25 -12.53
CA SER A 163 17.23 -10.61 -13.01
C SER A 163 18.71 -10.93 -12.96
N ILE A 164 19.01 -12.22 -12.84
CA ILE A 164 20.38 -12.75 -12.81
C ILE A 164 21.07 -12.44 -14.14
N GLY A 165 22.34 -12.02 -14.09
CA GLY A 165 23.14 -11.72 -15.28
C GLY A 165 22.81 -10.42 -15.99
N GLN A 166 21.88 -9.60 -15.47
CA GLN A 166 21.47 -8.33 -16.10
C GLN A 166 22.62 -7.30 -16.21
N LEU A 167 23.60 -7.36 -15.31
CA LEU A 167 24.78 -6.48 -15.28
C LEU A 167 26.09 -7.27 -15.54
N GLY A 168 26.03 -8.27 -16.39
CA GLY A 168 27.17 -9.14 -16.68
C GLY A 168 27.35 -10.32 -15.73
N ASN A 169 28.40 -11.10 -15.96
CA ASN A 169 28.62 -12.37 -15.26
C ASN A 169 29.64 -12.31 -14.11
N GLY A 170 30.20 -11.14 -13.85
CA GLY A 170 31.12 -10.90 -12.74
C GLY A 170 30.43 -10.45 -11.46
N THR A 171 31.24 -10.20 -10.43
CA THR A 171 30.78 -9.64 -9.14
C THR A 171 31.72 -8.52 -8.71
N ALA A 172 31.23 -7.28 -8.73
CA ALA A 172 31.96 -6.07 -8.43
C ALA A 172 31.54 -5.48 -7.06
N ILE A 173 31.91 -6.16 -5.97
CA ILE A 173 31.51 -5.79 -4.60
C ILE A 173 31.88 -4.35 -4.28
N GLY A 174 33.12 -3.94 -4.55
CA GLY A 174 33.62 -2.60 -4.25
C GLY A 174 32.83 -1.51 -4.99
N THR A 175 32.55 -1.71 -6.28
CA THR A 175 31.74 -0.79 -7.09
C THR A 175 30.31 -0.69 -6.57
N GLY A 176 29.70 -1.83 -6.22
CA GLY A 176 28.34 -1.89 -5.66
C GLY A 176 28.22 -1.10 -4.35
N VAL A 177 29.13 -1.35 -3.42
CA VAL A 177 29.16 -0.62 -2.12
C VAL A 177 29.43 0.87 -2.33
N ALA A 178 30.38 1.24 -3.19
CA ALA A 178 30.69 2.66 -3.48
C ALA A 178 29.51 3.39 -4.10
N THR A 179 28.78 2.74 -5.03
CA THR A 179 27.55 3.28 -5.62
C THR A 179 26.48 3.53 -4.55
N ALA A 180 26.29 2.58 -3.63
CA ALA A 180 25.35 2.75 -2.53
C ALA A 180 25.75 3.89 -1.58
N VAL A 181 27.04 4.02 -1.24
CA VAL A 181 27.56 5.15 -0.44
C VAL A 181 27.28 6.48 -1.10
N PHE A 182 27.51 6.58 -2.43
CA PHE A 182 27.23 7.80 -3.18
C PHE A 182 25.77 8.26 -3.05
N HIS A 183 24.83 7.33 -3.14
CA HIS A 183 23.41 7.64 -2.99
C HIS A 183 23.00 7.98 -1.55
N LEU A 184 23.72 7.45 -0.55
CA LEU A 184 23.47 7.75 0.86
C LEU A 184 24.19 9.01 1.34
N ALA A 185 25.24 9.46 0.66
CA ALA A 185 26.02 10.63 1.07
C ALA A 185 25.19 11.91 1.15
N GLY A 186 24.24 12.08 0.21
CA GLY A 186 23.32 13.23 0.18
C GLY A 186 22.10 13.10 1.09
N SER A 187 21.95 11.99 1.81
CA SER A 187 20.80 11.79 2.70
C SER A 187 20.93 12.55 4.00
N ALA A 188 19.83 13.18 4.44
CA ALA A 188 19.71 13.83 5.73
C ALA A 188 19.28 12.87 6.87
N ALA A 189 19.15 11.57 6.58
CA ALA A 189 18.79 10.58 7.60
C ALA A 189 19.86 10.51 8.70
N PRO A 190 19.45 10.47 9.98
CA PRO A 190 20.37 10.41 11.11
C PRO A 190 21.13 9.08 11.18
N LYS A 191 20.58 8.03 10.61
CA LYS A 191 21.26 6.74 10.44
C LYS A 191 21.19 6.26 9.01
N LYS A 192 22.28 5.71 8.54
CA LYS A 192 22.45 5.21 7.18
C LYS A 192 23.12 3.86 7.23
N CYS A 193 22.65 2.91 6.49
CA CYS A 193 23.35 1.63 6.37
C CYS A 193 23.21 1.02 4.98
N ILE A 194 24.21 0.24 4.64
CA ILE A 194 24.26 -0.61 3.47
C ILE A 194 24.13 -2.04 3.93
N VAL A 195 23.29 -2.82 3.25
CA VAL A 195 23.16 -4.26 3.45
C VAL A 195 23.64 -4.92 2.17
N LEU A 196 24.85 -5.44 2.19
CA LEU A 196 25.46 -6.16 1.08
C LEU A 196 25.03 -7.62 1.13
N LEU A 197 24.49 -8.12 0.01
CA LEU A 197 24.06 -9.49 -0.18
C LEU A 197 24.89 -10.11 -1.31
N THR A 198 25.77 -11.03 -0.97
CA THR A 198 26.69 -11.66 -1.92
C THR A 198 27.08 -13.07 -1.46
N ASP A 199 27.54 -13.90 -2.37
CA ASP A 199 28.16 -15.19 -2.07
C ASP A 199 29.70 -15.11 -1.88
N GLY A 200 30.27 -13.90 -1.92
CA GLY A 200 31.62 -13.62 -1.45
C GLY A 200 32.73 -13.62 -2.50
N GLU A 201 32.45 -13.94 -3.74
CA GLU A 201 33.45 -13.81 -4.81
C GLU A 201 33.50 -12.37 -5.33
N ASN A 202 34.68 -11.74 -5.31
CA ASN A 202 34.92 -10.45 -5.96
C ASN A 202 35.91 -10.65 -7.09
N ASN A 203 35.41 -10.65 -8.32
CA ASN A 203 36.21 -10.95 -9.51
C ASN A 203 36.16 -9.84 -10.57
N SER A 204 35.43 -8.75 -10.29
CA SER A 204 35.23 -7.64 -11.22
C SER A 204 35.19 -6.30 -10.48
N GLY A 205 35.14 -5.21 -11.23
CA GLY A 205 34.98 -3.87 -10.71
C GLY A 205 36.31 -3.10 -10.55
N ALA A 206 36.21 -1.78 -10.64
CA ALA A 206 37.36 -0.87 -10.55
C ALA A 206 37.74 -0.49 -9.11
N ILE A 207 36.85 -0.70 -8.15
CA ILE A 207 37.03 -0.31 -6.76
C ILE A 207 37.23 -1.56 -5.90
N HIS A 208 38.31 -1.57 -5.12
CA HIS A 208 38.57 -2.68 -4.20
C HIS A 208 37.53 -2.69 -3.05
N PRO A 209 37.01 -3.82 -2.62
CA PRO A 209 35.98 -3.91 -1.58
C PRO A 209 36.36 -3.21 -0.26
N GLU A 210 37.61 -3.37 0.20
CA GLU A 210 38.08 -2.72 1.41
C GLU A 210 38.08 -1.18 1.32
N THR A 211 38.48 -0.64 0.15
CA THR A 211 38.41 0.81 -0.12
C THR A 211 36.98 1.32 -0.07
N ALA A 212 36.03 0.55 -0.61
CA ALA A 212 34.60 0.90 -0.57
C ALA A 212 34.03 0.85 0.87
N ALA A 213 34.48 -0.11 1.68
CA ALA A 213 34.09 -0.19 3.10
C ALA A 213 34.66 0.99 3.92
N GLU A 214 35.90 1.40 3.66
CA GLU A 214 36.44 2.63 4.26
C GLU A 214 35.69 3.88 3.82
N LEU A 215 35.27 3.95 2.56
CA LEU A 215 34.44 5.05 2.06
C LEU A 215 33.08 5.09 2.78
N ALA A 216 32.46 3.94 3.02
CA ALA A 216 31.22 3.85 3.82
C ALA A 216 31.44 4.38 5.23
N LYS A 217 32.49 3.95 5.91
CA LYS A 217 32.87 4.41 7.25
C LYS A 217 33.07 5.93 7.31
N ARG A 218 33.81 6.50 6.36
CA ARG A 218 34.06 7.96 6.28
C ARG A 218 32.78 8.79 6.10
N ASN A 219 31.74 8.20 5.50
CA ASN A 219 30.43 8.83 5.31
C ASN A 219 29.42 8.49 6.43
N ASN A 220 29.87 7.89 7.54
CA ASN A 220 29.00 7.41 8.63
C ASN A 220 27.89 6.47 8.16
N VAL A 221 28.22 5.58 7.22
CA VAL A 221 27.33 4.54 6.69
C VAL A 221 27.80 3.19 7.18
N ALA A 222 27.01 2.50 8.00
CA ALA A 222 27.34 1.18 8.49
C ALA A 222 27.17 0.13 7.38
N LEU A 223 28.18 -0.74 7.19
CA LEU A 223 28.16 -1.78 6.16
C LEU A 223 27.87 -3.15 6.78
N TYR A 224 26.65 -3.64 6.65
CA TYR A 224 26.28 -4.99 7.01
C TYR A 224 26.48 -5.93 5.82
N VAL A 225 27.08 -7.08 6.07
CA VAL A 225 27.36 -8.07 5.01
C VAL A 225 26.61 -9.36 5.32
N LEU A 226 25.78 -9.78 4.40
CA LEU A 226 25.05 -11.04 4.41
C LEU A 226 25.71 -11.98 3.40
N GLY A 227 26.48 -12.94 3.90
CA GLY A 227 27.09 -13.99 3.08
C GLY A 227 26.06 -15.07 2.81
N ILE A 228 25.69 -15.25 1.55
CA ILE A 228 24.63 -16.17 1.12
C ILE A 228 25.27 -17.35 0.43
N GLY A 229 24.99 -18.57 0.91
CA GLY A 229 25.41 -19.78 0.24
C GLY A 229 25.95 -20.83 1.18
N THR A 230 26.14 -22.02 0.60
CA THR A 230 26.77 -23.19 1.25
C THR A 230 28.01 -23.56 0.51
N ASN A 231 29.00 -24.10 1.20
CA ASN A 231 30.19 -24.65 0.56
C ASN A 231 29.87 -26.01 -0.05
N GLY A 232 30.29 -26.23 -1.30
CA GLY A 232 30.11 -27.52 -1.99
C GLY A 232 29.53 -27.39 -3.38
N SER A 233 29.14 -28.50 -3.95
CA SER A 233 28.55 -28.56 -5.29
C SER A 233 27.04 -28.34 -5.20
N VAL A 234 26.56 -27.23 -5.76
CA VAL A 234 25.15 -26.79 -5.70
C VAL A 234 24.57 -26.78 -7.11
N PRO A 235 23.32 -27.26 -7.32
CA PRO A 235 22.67 -27.17 -8.61
C PRO A 235 22.39 -25.71 -8.99
N LEU A 236 22.70 -25.39 -10.24
CA LEU A 236 22.53 -24.06 -10.82
C LEU A 236 21.78 -24.19 -12.14
N GLU A 237 20.76 -23.37 -12.31
CA GLU A 237 20.02 -23.26 -13.55
C GLU A 237 19.56 -21.82 -13.75
N TYR A 238 19.98 -21.18 -14.84
CA TYR A 238 19.51 -19.85 -15.20
C TYR A 238 19.56 -19.63 -16.71
N THR A 239 18.76 -18.69 -17.17
CA THR A 239 18.77 -18.20 -18.55
C THR A 239 19.47 -16.84 -18.58
N ASP A 240 20.54 -16.74 -19.35
CA ASP A 240 21.25 -15.50 -19.56
C ASP A 240 20.33 -14.50 -20.30
N PRO A 241 20.00 -13.35 -19.72
CA PRO A 241 19.07 -12.39 -20.32
C PRO A 241 19.66 -11.71 -21.58
N VAL A 242 20.97 -11.70 -21.76
CA VAL A 242 21.64 -11.07 -22.91
C VAL A 242 21.71 -12.02 -24.09
N THR A 243 22.13 -13.26 -23.86
CA THR A 243 22.35 -14.25 -24.94
C THR A 243 21.16 -15.18 -25.16
N GLY A 244 20.20 -15.24 -24.24
CA GLY A 244 19.07 -16.16 -24.24
C GLY A 244 19.45 -17.62 -24.05
N LYS A 245 20.70 -17.93 -23.68
CA LYS A 245 21.18 -19.30 -23.46
C LYS A 245 20.79 -19.79 -22.07
N ASN A 246 20.32 -21.03 -22.00
CA ASN A 246 20.11 -21.71 -20.74
C ASN A 246 21.39 -22.37 -20.28
N TYR A 247 21.80 -22.08 -19.06
CA TYR A 247 22.90 -22.71 -18.36
C TYR A 247 22.33 -23.61 -17.27
N SER A 248 22.76 -24.89 -17.28
CA SER A 248 22.36 -25.89 -16.30
C SER A 248 23.59 -26.71 -15.91
N GLY A 249 23.82 -26.89 -14.62
CA GLY A 249 24.99 -27.59 -14.11
C GLY A 249 25.11 -27.55 -12.61
N TYR A 250 26.32 -27.75 -12.14
CA TYR A 250 26.66 -27.65 -10.73
C TYR A 250 27.73 -26.59 -10.53
N LEU A 251 27.47 -25.69 -9.59
CA LEU A 251 28.41 -24.68 -9.14
C LEU A 251 29.20 -25.24 -7.95
N ASN A 252 30.52 -25.22 -8.02
CA ASN A 252 31.35 -25.43 -6.84
C ASN A 252 31.39 -24.08 -6.07
N SER A 253 30.50 -23.95 -5.11
CA SER A 253 30.44 -22.74 -4.27
C SER A 253 31.56 -22.81 -3.22
N SER A 254 32.45 -21.84 -3.27
CA SER A 254 33.48 -21.60 -2.27
C SER A 254 33.37 -20.14 -1.82
N TYR A 255 32.67 -19.92 -0.72
CA TYR A 255 32.57 -18.58 -0.24
C TYR A 255 33.54 -18.28 0.89
N SER A 256 34.22 -17.15 0.81
CA SER A 256 35.22 -16.75 1.81
C SER A 256 34.61 -15.97 2.95
N GLU A 257 34.14 -16.68 3.99
CA GLU A 257 33.59 -16.06 5.19
C GLU A 257 34.54 -15.04 5.83
N GLU A 258 35.84 -15.37 5.85
CA GLU A 258 36.85 -14.50 6.47
C GLU A 258 36.97 -13.15 5.75
N ALA A 259 36.97 -13.14 4.42
CA ALA A 259 37.04 -11.92 3.63
C ALA A 259 35.79 -11.03 3.84
N LEU A 260 34.59 -11.63 3.84
CA LEU A 260 33.34 -10.91 4.07
C LEU A 260 33.23 -10.36 5.51
N ARG A 261 33.74 -11.12 6.49
CA ARG A 261 33.79 -10.67 7.87
C ARG A 261 34.74 -9.48 8.04
N LYS A 262 35.93 -9.50 7.41
CA LYS A 262 36.86 -8.39 7.40
C LYS A 262 36.23 -7.14 6.76
N LEU A 263 35.53 -7.34 5.65
CA LEU A 263 34.83 -6.25 4.94
C LEU A 263 33.78 -5.59 5.84
N ALA A 264 32.94 -6.38 6.54
CA ALA A 264 31.93 -5.87 7.43
C ALA A 264 32.53 -5.05 8.60
N VAL A 265 33.64 -5.55 9.19
CA VAL A 265 34.34 -4.84 10.27
C VAL A 265 34.95 -3.55 9.76
N ALA A 266 35.56 -3.53 8.58
CA ALA A 266 36.11 -2.31 7.98
C ALA A 266 35.05 -1.21 7.78
N GLY A 267 33.80 -1.61 7.48
CA GLY A 267 32.65 -0.72 7.31
C GLY A 267 31.83 -0.45 8.60
N GLU A 268 32.38 -0.74 9.79
CA GLU A 268 31.72 -0.53 11.10
C GLU A 268 30.37 -1.26 11.24
N GLY A 269 30.16 -2.34 10.49
CA GLY A 269 28.96 -3.17 10.54
C GLY A 269 29.21 -4.56 11.12
N ARG A 270 28.39 -5.50 10.68
CA ARG A 270 28.47 -6.91 11.10
C ARG A 270 28.29 -7.83 9.92
N PHE A 271 28.91 -9.00 10.02
CA PHE A 271 28.72 -10.10 9.09
C PHE A 271 27.65 -11.06 9.62
N PHE A 272 26.82 -11.56 8.73
CA PHE A 272 25.81 -12.59 8.99
C PHE A 272 25.97 -13.71 7.94
N GLU A 273 26.06 -14.94 8.41
CA GLU A 273 26.02 -16.11 7.55
C GLU A 273 24.57 -16.53 7.31
N ILE A 274 24.18 -16.67 6.05
CA ILE A 274 22.81 -16.98 5.65
C ILE A 274 22.76 -18.35 4.96
N LYS A 275 22.20 -19.32 5.66
CA LYS A 275 22.00 -20.70 5.16
C LYS A 275 20.52 -21.04 4.92
N SER A 276 19.61 -20.21 5.44
CA SER A 276 18.19 -20.44 5.32
C SER A 276 17.42 -19.12 5.22
N LEU A 277 16.15 -19.20 4.75
CA LEU A 277 15.22 -18.07 4.74
C LEU A 277 15.01 -17.49 6.16
N ASN A 278 15.04 -18.33 7.18
CA ASN A 278 14.88 -17.89 8.58
C ASN A 278 16.09 -17.07 9.04
N ASP A 279 17.31 -17.50 8.71
CA ASP A 279 18.52 -16.75 9.05
C ASP A 279 18.52 -15.39 8.38
N PHE A 280 18.04 -15.34 7.13
CA PHE A 280 17.90 -14.10 6.39
C PHE A 280 16.96 -13.12 7.10
N ASN A 281 15.76 -13.56 7.45
CA ASN A 281 14.79 -12.72 8.15
C ASN A 281 15.29 -12.27 9.52
N LEU A 282 15.99 -13.13 10.26
CA LEU A 282 16.60 -12.79 11.54
C LEU A 282 17.69 -11.73 11.38
N ALA A 283 18.63 -11.92 10.45
CA ALA A 283 19.70 -10.96 10.18
C ALA A 283 19.14 -9.58 9.81
N LEU A 284 18.18 -9.52 8.90
CA LEU A 284 17.53 -8.27 8.51
C LEU A 284 16.81 -7.60 9.68
N SER A 285 16.10 -8.36 10.50
CA SER A 285 15.42 -7.80 11.69
C SER A 285 16.42 -7.24 12.71
N MET A 286 17.55 -7.90 12.92
CA MET A 286 18.61 -7.42 13.79
C MET A 286 19.23 -6.11 13.27
N ILE A 287 19.45 -6.00 11.95
CA ILE A 287 19.99 -4.81 11.32
C ILE A 287 19.02 -3.63 11.52
N VAL A 288 17.75 -3.81 11.18
CA VAL A 288 16.74 -2.74 11.34
C VAL A 288 16.61 -2.33 12.80
N ASN A 289 16.54 -3.28 13.73
CA ASN A 289 16.45 -2.98 15.16
C ASN A 289 17.69 -2.22 15.68
N SER A 290 18.89 -2.55 15.20
CA SER A 290 20.12 -1.84 15.56
C SER A 290 20.17 -0.41 14.99
N GLN A 291 19.50 -0.19 13.86
CA GLN A 291 19.42 1.09 13.16
C GLN A 291 18.12 1.85 13.47
N SER A 292 17.16 1.23 14.20
CA SER A 292 15.90 1.88 14.51
C SER A 292 16.12 3.16 15.34
N ILE A 293 15.47 4.20 14.90
CA ILE A 293 15.36 5.46 15.63
C ILE A 293 13.89 5.62 15.98
N VAL A 294 13.60 6.25 17.12
CA VAL A 294 12.22 6.60 17.46
C VAL A 294 11.66 7.47 16.34
N GLN A 295 10.77 6.88 15.55
CA GLN A 295 10.15 7.58 14.43
C GLN A 295 9.22 8.65 14.98
N THR A 296 9.45 9.89 14.61
CA THR A 296 8.51 10.96 14.90
C THR A 296 7.46 11.00 13.81
N TYR A 297 6.21 10.75 14.17
CA TYR A 297 5.08 10.89 13.27
C TYR A 297 4.21 12.05 13.72
N HIS A 298 3.69 12.81 12.75
CA HIS A 298 2.59 13.72 13.00
C HIS A 298 1.29 13.03 12.61
N SER A 299 0.31 13.10 13.50
CA SER A 299 -1.04 12.71 13.13
C SER A 299 -1.64 13.82 12.26
N LYS A 300 -1.78 13.56 10.98
CA LYS A 300 -2.53 14.43 10.07
C LYS A 300 -4.00 14.02 10.11
N THR A 301 -4.85 14.96 10.45
CA THR A 301 -6.29 14.77 10.36
C THR A 301 -6.72 14.93 8.92
N VAL A 302 -7.20 13.84 8.32
CA VAL A 302 -7.76 13.86 6.97
C VAL A 302 -9.28 13.84 7.08
N SER A 303 -9.95 14.77 6.42
CA SER A 303 -11.41 14.82 6.32
C SER A 303 -11.88 13.82 5.26
N CYS A 304 -12.80 12.95 5.62
CA CYS A 304 -13.49 12.08 4.67
C CYS A 304 -14.92 12.56 4.50
N ASP A 305 -15.28 12.92 3.27
CA ASP A 305 -16.62 13.37 2.93
C ASP A 305 -17.55 12.17 2.71
N TYR A 306 -18.75 12.25 3.23
CA TYR A 306 -19.75 11.18 3.13
C TYR A 306 -21.00 11.58 2.37
N TYR A 307 -21.09 12.84 1.88
CA TYR A 307 -22.27 13.36 1.22
C TYR A 307 -22.68 12.54 -0.02
N ASP A 308 -21.73 12.04 -0.79
CA ASP A 308 -21.98 11.21 -2.00
C ASP A 308 -22.78 9.95 -1.67
N LYS A 309 -22.40 9.25 -0.59
CA LYS A 309 -23.06 8.01 -0.16
C LYS A 309 -24.47 8.29 0.34
N LEU A 310 -24.66 9.42 1.03
CA LEU A 310 -25.96 9.84 1.53
C LEU A 310 -26.87 10.24 0.37
N LEU A 311 -26.38 10.98 -0.63
CA LEU A 311 -27.15 11.32 -1.83
C LEU A 311 -27.58 10.06 -2.60
N PHE A 312 -26.70 9.09 -2.73
CA PHE A 312 -27.04 7.81 -3.37
C PHE A 312 -28.14 7.07 -2.59
N ALA A 313 -28.04 7.02 -1.26
CA ALA A 313 -29.07 6.42 -0.41
C ALA A 313 -30.43 7.13 -0.52
N ALA A 314 -30.43 8.46 -0.56
CA ALA A 314 -31.65 9.26 -0.78
C ALA A 314 -32.28 8.97 -2.14
N GLY A 315 -31.46 8.86 -3.20
CA GLY A 315 -31.90 8.49 -4.54
C GLY A 315 -32.61 7.15 -4.58
N ILE A 316 -32.08 6.13 -3.89
CA ILE A 316 -32.71 4.82 -3.75
C ILE A 316 -34.11 4.94 -3.11
N LEU A 317 -34.24 5.71 -2.03
CA LEU A 317 -35.53 5.90 -1.34
C LEU A 317 -36.56 6.60 -2.22
N PHE A 318 -36.17 7.58 -3.04
CA PHE A 318 -37.08 8.22 -3.98
C PHE A 318 -37.54 7.26 -5.08
N VAL A 319 -36.62 6.45 -5.61
CA VAL A 319 -36.95 5.41 -6.60
C VAL A 319 -37.91 4.38 -6.01
N LEU A 320 -37.67 3.93 -4.78
CA LEU A 320 -38.56 3.00 -4.07
C LEU A 320 -39.94 3.62 -3.86
N SER A 321 -40.03 4.89 -3.44
CA SER A 321 -41.29 5.60 -3.32
C SER A 321 -42.04 5.67 -4.65
N TRP A 322 -41.31 5.99 -5.74
CA TRP A 322 -41.88 6.03 -7.08
C TRP A 322 -42.40 4.65 -7.53
N CYS A 323 -41.62 3.60 -7.30
CA CYS A 323 -42.04 2.22 -7.60
C CYS A 323 -43.32 1.82 -6.86
N VAL A 324 -43.39 2.14 -5.55
CA VAL A 324 -44.60 1.84 -4.75
C VAL A 324 -45.80 2.59 -5.30
N LYS A 325 -45.69 3.85 -5.69
CA LYS A 325 -46.78 4.63 -6.29
C LYS A 325 -47.18 4.05 -7.65
N ARG A 326 -46.23 3.74 -8.51
CA ARG A 326 -46.49 3.30 -9.88
C ARG A 326 -47.07 1.88 -9.96
N ILE A 327 -46.46 0.93 -9.17
CA ILE A 327 -46.78 -0.49 -9.25
C ILE A 327 -48.00 -0.83 -8.38
N PHE A 328 -48.00 -0.41 -7.11
CA PHE A 328 -49.02 -0.81 -6.13
C PHE A 328 -50.22 0.14 -6.10
N LEU A 329 -50.03 1.41 -6.21
CA LEU A 329 -51.14 2.37 -6.14
C LEU A 329 -51.75 2.66 -7.52
N LYS A 330 -51.00 2.40 -8.61
CA LYS A 330 -51.44 2.69 -10.00
C LYS A 330 -51.85 4.18 -10.17
N GLU A 331 -51.24 5.06 -9.41
CA GLU A 331 -51.42 6.50 -9.57
C GLU A 331 -50.67 6.93 -10.84
N ALA A 332 -51.38 7.49 -11.82
CA ALA A 332 -50.75 8.26 -12.89
C ALA A 332 -50.22 9.54 -12.27
N ILE A 333 -49.03 9.93 -12.64
CA ILE A 333 -48.39 11.19 -12.20
C ILE A 333 -49.14 12.34 -12.84
#